data_ebeb983edf5a328db33e6bdfa0519d6b
#
_entry.id   ebeb983edf5a328db33e6bdfa0519d6b
#
_cell.length_a   1.000
_cell.length_b   1.000
_cell.length_c   1.000
_cell.angle_alpha   90.00
_cell.angle_beta   90.00
_cell.angle_gamma   90.00
#
_symmetry.space_group_name_H-M   'P 1'
#
loop_
_entity.id
_entity.type
_entity.pdbx_description
1 polymer ?
#
loop_
_entity_poly.entity_id
_entity_poly.type
_entity_poly.pdbx_seq_one_letter_code
_entity_poly.pdbx_strand_id
1 'polypeptide(L)'
;FRNLAQLCYKNNYQLNTHAIGDRGNTYVLDHYASVVGKNNDRRWRIEHAQMVSDEDMVKFKKYNIVPSMQPSHCTSDMHWLPDRIGNHRLKLISRWQSFINMGVKIPGGSDCPIEAGNPLFEFYAAVTRQDHTAFPKMGFQPQEKVISDDALKMFTKWGAYGSFNEHHQGKISPGFNGDLTIISDDILSVNHKNILDIEILYTIVNGKIVYKK
;
A
#
# COMPACT_ATOMS: atom_id res chain seq x y z
N PHE A 1 -21.95 -5.50 10.80
CA PHE A 1 -20.97 -4.60 10.14
C PHE A 1 -21.59 -3.25 9.80
N ARG A 2 -22.74 -3.20 9.10
CA ARG A 2 -23.40 -1.95 8.66
C ARG A 2 -23.65 -0.94 9.80
N ASN A 3 -24.16 -1.40 10.93
CA ASN A 3 -24.45 -0.54 12.08
C ASN A 3 -23.16 0.10 12.63
N LEU A 4 -22.05 -0.66 12.68
CA LEU A 4 -20.74 -0.13 13.08
C LEU A 4 -20.24 0.92 12.09
N ALA A 5 -20.35 0.65 10.79
CA ALA A 5 -19.97 1.62 9.76
C ALA A 5 -20.78 2.93 9.87
N GLN A 6 -22.10 2.83 10.09
CA GLN A 6 -22.95 4.01 10.34
C GLN A 6 -22.54 4.77 11.60
N LEU A 7 -22.18 4.07 12.68
CA LEU A 7 -21.70 4.68 13.91
C LEU A 7 -20.39 5.44 13.70
N CYS A 8 -19.43 4.83 12.99
CA CYS A 8 -18.16 5.48 12.64
C CYS A 8 -18.40 6.73 11.77
N TYR A 9 -19.27 6.62 10.77
CA TYR A 9 -19.63 7.75 9.92
C TYR A 9 -20.22 8.91 10.70
N LYS A 10 -21.20 8.62 11.58
CA LYS A 10 -21.89 9.61 12.42
C LYS A 10 -20.92 10.34 13.37
N ASN A 11 -19.93 9.62 13.90
CA ASN A 11 -18.95 10.16 14.85
C ASN A 11 -17.66 10.63 14.19
N ASN A 12 -17.62 10.74 12.87
CA ASN A 12 -16.47 11.23 12.10
C ASN A 12 -15.20 10.38 12.24
N TYR A 13 -15.32 9.08 12.49
CA TYR A 13 -14.17 8.15 12.50
C TYR A 13 -13.84 7.65 11.10
N GLN A 14 -12.55 7.51 10.81
CA GLN A 14 -12.07 6.73 9.68
C GLN A 14 -12.19 5.24 10.03
N LEU A 15 -12.94 4.48 9.24
CA LEU A 15 -13.08 3.04 9.43
C LEU A 15 -12.09 2.29 8.56
N ASN A 16 -11.29 1.43 9.17
CA ASN A 16 -10.32 0.58 8.51
C ASN A 16 -10.74 -0.87 8.71
N THR A 17 -10.89 -1.62 7.62
CA THR A 17 -11.38 -3.00 7.66
C THR A 17 -10.46 -3.92 6.88
N HIS A 18 -10.02 -4.99 7.51
CA HIS A 18 -9.26 -6.06 6.87
C HIS A 18 -10.14 -6.80 5.85
N ALA A 19 -9.68 -6.94 4.61
CA ALA A 19 -10.28 -7.82 3.61
C ALA A 19 -9.25 -8.27 2.56
N ILE A 20 -9.00 -9.57 2.48
CA ILE A 20 -8.04 -10.20 1.56
C ILE A 20 -8.75 -10.72 0.31
N GLY A 21 -9.70 -11.65 0.48
CA GLY A 21 -10.40 -12.31 -0.62
C GLY A 21 -11.40 -11.39 -1.34
N ASP A 22 -11.71 -11.74 -2.59
CA ASP A 22 -12.63 -11.00 -3.45
C ASP A 22 -13.99 -10.77 -2.81
N ARG A 23 -14.62 -11.82 -2.28
CA ARG A 23 -15.93 -11.68 -1.62
C ARG A 23 -15.87 -10.78 -0.37
N GLY A 24 -14.78 -10.85 0.40
CA GLY A 24 -14.54 -9.96 1.54
C GLY A 24 -14.45 -8.50 1.09
N ASN A 25 -13.67 -8.23 0.05
CA ASN A 25 -13.54 -6.91 -0.55
C ASN A 25 -14.89 -6.39 -1.06
N THR A 26 -15.62 -7.18 -1.85
CA THR A 26 -16.97 -6.82 -2.33
C THR A 26 -17.90 -6.46 -1.16
N TYR A 27 -17.92 -7.30 -0.14
CA TYR A 27 -18.79 -7.09 1.04
C TYR A 27 -18.48 -5.77 1.75
N VAL A 28 -17.21 -5.50 2.02
CA VAL A 28 -16.78 -4.26 2.69
C VAL A 28 -17.08 -3.04 1.81
N LEU A 29 -16.73 -3.10 0.52
CA LEU A 29 -16.97 -2.01 -0.43
C LEU A 29 -18.45 -1.65 -0.55
N ASP A 30 -19.35 -2.62 -0.65
CA ASP A 30 -20.79 -2.37 -0.77
C ASP A 30 -21.33 -1.69 0.49
N HIS A 31 -20.86 -2.10 1.67
CA HIS A 31 -21.27 -1.48 2.93
C HIS A 31 -20.69 -0.07 3.07
N TYR A 32 -19.39 0.11 2.75
CA TYR A 32 -18.76 1.43 2.76
C TYR A 32 -19.50 2.38 1.80
N ALA A 33 -19.69 1.96 0.55
CA ALA A 33 -20.36 2.76 -0.47
C ALA A 33 -21.78 3.19 -0.04
N SER A 34 -22.51 2.30 0.65
CA SER A 34 -23.88 2.58 1.12
C SER A 34 -23.93 3.62 2.26
N VAL A 35 -22.81 3.82 2.96
CA VAL A 35 -22.71 4.73 4.11
C VAL A 35 -22.06 6.05 3.74
N VAL A 36 -20.88 6.02 3.06
CA VAL A 36 -20.11 7.23 2.77
C VAL A 36 -20.64 8.00 1.55
N GLY A 37 -21.29 7.30 0.61
CA GLY A 37 -21.74 7.90 -0.64
C GLY A 37 -20.59 8.35 -1.56
N LYS A 38 -20.95 8.99 -2.69
CA LYS A 38 -19.98 9.59 -3.62
C LYS A 38 -19.51 10.95 -3.10
N ASN A 39 -18.37 11.42 -3.62
CA ASN A 39 -17.83 12.76 -3.33
C ASN A 39 -17.58 13.01 -1.83
N ASN A 40 -17.15 11.99 -1.11
CA ASN A 40 -16.75 12.08 0.30
C ASN A 40 -15.22 12.16 0.43
N ASP A 41 -14.74 12.66 1.56
CA ASP A 41 -13.33 12.62 1.96
C ASP A 41 -13.14 11.84 3.28
N ARG A 42 -13.86 10.73 3.42
CA ARG A 42 -13.75 9.87 4.61
C ARG A 42 -12.51 8.99 4.56
N ARG A 43 -12.01 8.69 3.36
CA ARG A 43 -10.81 7.87 3.12
C ARG A 43 -10.82 6.58 3.93
N TRP A 44 -12.00 5.97 4.06
CA TRP A 44 -12.09 4.69 4.74
C TRP A 44 -11.22 3.68 4.01
N ARG A 45 -10.49 2.86 4.78
CA ARG A 45 -9.53 1.95 4.18
C ARG A 45 -10.01 0.52 4.19
N ILE A 46 -9.58 -0.21 3.18
CA ILE A 46 -9.55 -1.67 3.19
C ILE A 46 -8.08 -2.07 3.31
N GLU A 47 -7.74 -2.65 4.45
CA GLU A 47 -6.41 -3.19 4.68
C GLU A 47 -6.25 -4.47 3.88
N HIS A 48 -5.14 -4.62 3.22
CA HIS A 48 -4.75 -5.62 2.23
C HIS A 48 -5.38 -5.40 0.86
N ALA A 49 -6.71 -5.39 0.70
CA ALA A 49 -7.37 -5.30 -0.61
C ALA A 49 -6.67 -6.20 -1.66
N GLN A 50 -6.23 -7.40 -1.24
CA GLN A 50 -5.25 -8.20 -1.98
C GLN A 50 -5.84 -8.82 -3.23
N MET A 51 -7.09 -9.30 -3.18
CA MET A 51 -7.80 -9.86 -4.32
C MET A 51 -9.03 -9.02 -4.63
N VAL A 52 -9.00 -8.27 -5.74
CA VAL A 52 -10.05 -7.31 -6.11
C VAL A 52 -10.50 -7.53 -7.55
N SER A 53 -11.81 -7.69 -7.76
CA SER A 53 -12.40 -7.80 -9.09
C SER A 53 -12.36 -6.48 -9.87
N ASP A 54 -12.56 -6.52 -11.19
CA ASP A 54 -12.63 -5.32 -12.02
C ASP A 54 -13.80 -4.42 -11.61
N GLU A 55 -14.92 -5.01 -11.25
CA GLU A 55 -16.12 -4.30 -10.80
C GLU A 55 -15.88 -3.58 -9.46
N ASP A 56 -15.16 -4.23 -8.54
CA ASP A 56 -14.85 -3.66 -7.24
C ASP A 56 -13.77 -2.57 -7.29
N MET A 57 -12.80 -2.68 -8.19
CA MET A 57 -11.80 -1.63 -8.39
C MET A 57 -12.44 -0.26 -8.69
N VAL A 58 -13.50 -0.25 -9.49
CA VAL A 58 -14.23 1.00 -9.80
C VAL A 58 -14.84 1.62 -8.54
N LYS A 59 -15.25 0.80 -7.56
CA LYS A 59 -15.85 1.29 -6.31
C LYS A 59 -14.82 2.02 -5.44
N PHE A 60 -13.57 1.58 -5.39
CA PHE A 60 -12.50 2.30 -4.66
C PHE A 60 -12.41 3.75 -5.12
N LYS A 61 -12.29 3.99 -6.44
CA LYS A 61 -12.25 5.34 -7.00
C LYS A 61 -13.55 6.10 -6.76
N LYS A 62 -14.69 5.47 -7.08
CA LYS A 62 -16.01 6.11 -7.06
C LYS A 62 -16.42 6.61 -5.68
N TYR A 63 -16.03 5.91 -4.63
CA TYR A 63 -16.41 6.20 -3.24
C TYR A 63 -15.23 6.68 -2.38
N ASN A 64 -14.10 7.01 -3.01
CA ASN A 64 -12.87 7.44 -2.33
C ASN A 64 -12.48 6.51 -1.17
N ILE A 65 -12.55 5.21 -1.41
CA ILE A 65 -12.07 4.17 -0.50
C ILE A 65 -10.61 3.90 -0.81
N VAL A 66 -9.79 3.75 0.22
CA VAL A 66 -8.34 3.64 0.08
C VAL A 66 -7.91 2.18 0.26
N PRO A 67 -7.29 1.54 -0.75
CA PRO A 67 -6.64 0.25 -0.58
C PRO A 67 -5.28 0.44 0.11
N SER A 68 -5.12 -0.10 1.31
CA SER A 68 -3.86 -0.07 2.07
C SER A 68 -3.17 -1.43 1.90
N MET A 69 -2.06 -1.46 1.17
CA MET A 69 -1.52 -2.72 0.66
C MET A 69 -0.09 -2.98 1.14
N GLN A 70 0.30 -4.26 1.13
CA GLN A 70 1.60 -4.74 1.59
C GLN A 70 2.33 -5.45 0.44
N PRO A 71 3.35 -4.82 -0.15
CA PRO A 71 4.08 -5.42 -1.27
C PRO A 71 4.74 -6.76 -0.94
N SER A 72 5.28 -6.92 0.26
CA SER A 72 5.89 -8.17 0.71
C SER A 72 4.89 -9.33 0.74
N HIS A 73 3.62 -9.11 1.13
CA HIS A 73 2.58 -10.15 1.09
C HIS A 73 2.41 -10.75 -0.31
N CYS A 74 2.51 -9.92 -1.36
CA CYS A 74 2.43 -10.42 -2.73
C CYS A 74 3.55 -11.41 -3.05
N THR A 75 4.77 -11.13 -2.55
CA THR A 75 5.95 -11.94 -2.85
C THR A 75 6.10 -13.15 -1.94
N SER A 76 5.56 -13.11 -0.73
CA SER A 76 5.48 -14.28 0.15
C SER A 76 4.35 -15.23 -0.23
N ASP A 77 3.20 -14.69 -0.63
CA ASP A 77 2.01 -15.47 -0.97
C ASP A 77 2.08 -16.13 -2.35
N MET A 78 2.83 -15.59 -3.30
CA MET A 78 2.88 -16.09 -4.68
C MET A 78 3.25 -17.56 -4.78
N HIS A 79 3.94 -18.12 -3.79
CA HIS A 79 4.40 -19.50 -3.76
C HIS A 79 3.25 -20.51 -3.56
N TRP A 80 2.16 -20.10 -2.94
CA TRP A 80 1.03 -20.97 -2.64
C TRP A 80 -0.31 -20.50 -3.24
N LEU A 81 -0.42 -19.24 -3.65
CA LEU A 81 -1.64 -18.67 -4.23
C LEU A 81 -2.22 -19.48 -5.39
N PRO A 82 -1.41 -19.96 -6.36
CA PRO A 82 -1.94 -20.76 -7.49
C PRO A 82 -2.72 -22.00 -7.04
N ASP A 83 -2.26 -22.67 -5.98
CA ASP A 83 -2.87 -23.87 -5.43
C ASP A 83 -4.19 -23.57 -4.70
N ARG A 84 -4.34 -22.34 -4.17
CA ARG A 84 -5.52 -21.94 -3.40
C ARG A 84 -6.62 -21.33 -4.23
N ILE A 85 -6.28 -20.50 -5.21
CA ILE A 85 -7.28 -19.74 -5.97
C ILE A 85 -7.31 -20.11 -7.46
N GLY A 86 -6.38 -20.93 -7.93
CA GLY A 86 -6.23 -21.30 -9.35
C GLY A 86 -5.61 -20.19 -10.20
N ASN A 87 -4.88 -20.58 -11.23
CA ASN A 87 -4.11 -19.64 -12.09
C ASN A 87 -4.97 -18.57 -12.74
N HIS A 88 -6.22 -18.86 -13.08
CA HIS A 88 -7.12 -17.92 -13.76
C HIS A 88 -7.51 -16.72 -12.90
N ARG A 89 -7.43 -16.82 -11.56
CA ARG A 89 -7.75 -15.74 -10.61
C ARG A 89 -6.54 -14.94 -10.15
N LEU A 90 -5.31 -15.40 -10.43
CA LEU A 90 -4.09 -14.68 -10.03
C LEU A 90 -4.08 -13.25 -10.53
N LYS A 91 -4.63 -12.96 -11.70
CA LYS A 91 -4.74 -11.60 -12.27
C LYS A 91 -5.50 -10.60 -11.40
N LEU A 92 -6.21 -11.06 -10.37
CA LEU A 92 -6.94 -10.23 -9.43
C LEU A 92 -6.14 -9.86 -8.18
N ILE A 93 -4.90 -10.39 -8.06
CA ILE A 93 -4.06 -10.25 -6.87
C ILE A 93 -3.15 -9.03 -6.98
N SER A 94 -3.11 -8.21 -5.91
CA SER A 94 -2.15 -7.13 -5.70
C SER A 94 -2.02 -6.21 -6.92
N ARG A 95 -3.13 -5.65 -7.35
CA ARG A 95 -3.31 -4.91 -8.60
C ARG A 95 -2.86 -3.45 -8.49
N TRP A 96 -1.61 -3.24 -8.08
CA TRP A 96 -1.11 -1.91 -7.73
C TRP A 96 -1.07 -0.96 -8.92
N GLN A 97 -0.47 -1.38 -10.04
CA GLN A 97 -0.40 -0.52 -11.23
C GLN A 97 -1.78 -0.22 -11.79
N SER A 98 -2.68 -1.19 -11.74
CA SER A 98 -4.08 -1.00 -12.15
C SER A 98 -4.78 0.07 -11.29
N PHE A 99 -4.62 0.06 -9.97
CA PHE A 99 -5.14 1.09 -9.08
C PHE A 99 -4.53 2.47 -9.37
N ILE A 100 -3.21 2.53 -9.55
CA ILE A 100 -2.47 3.78 -9.85
C ILE A 100 -2.95 4.38 -11.16
N ASN A 101 -3.14 3.56 -12.21
CA ASN A 101 -3.66 3.99 -13.51
C ASN A 101 -5.08 4.59 -13.41
N MET A 102 -5.86 4.15 -12.43
CA MET A 102 -7.16 4.74 -12.12
C MET A 102 -7.06 6.03 -11.28
N GLY A 103 -5.87 6.43 -10.84
CA GLY A 103 -5.64 7.58 -9.97
C GLY A 103 -5.97 7.31 -8.50
N VAL A 104 -6.03 6.03 -8.08
CA VAL A 104 -6.22 5.63 -6.69
C VAL A 104 -4.87 5.60 -5.99
N LYS A 105 -4.78 6.24 -4.81
CA LYS A 105 -3.58 6.24 -3.98
C LYS A 105 -3.53 4.97 -3.14
N ILE A 106 -2.35 4.37 -3.03
CA ILE A 106 -2.12 3.12 -2.30
C ILE A 106 -1.11 3.38 -1.17
N PRO A 107 -1.55 3.62 0.07
CA PRO A 107 -0.65 3.54 1.22
C PRO A 107 0.00 2.16 1.29
N GLY A 108 1.32 2.12 1.44
CA GLY A 108 2.10 0.90 1.59
C GLY A 108 2.48 0.63 3.04
N GLY A 109 2.69 -0.63 3.37
CA GLY A 109 3.15 -1.08 4.68
C GLY A 109 3.58 -2.54 4.65
N SER A 110 3.99 -3.10 5.80
CA SER A 110 4.44 -4.49 5.92
C SER A 110 3.48 -5.36 6.72
N ASP A 111 2.54 -4.75 7.44
CA ASP A 111 1.71 -5.46 8.42
C ASP A 111 2.56 -6.18 9.49
N CYS A 112 3.68 -5.55 9.88
CA CYS A 112 4.58 -6.11 10.90
C CYS A 112 3.79 -6.44 12.20
N PRO A 113 3.93 -7.64 12.77
CA PRO A 113 5.00 -8.64 12.57
C PRO A 113 4.67 -9.77 11.59
N ILE A 114 3.64 -9.64 10.75
CA ILE A 114 3.32 -10.65 9.73
C ILE A 114 4.50 -10.74 8.75
N GLU A 115 5.00 -9.61 8.28
CA GLU A 115 6.26 -9.52 7.55
C GLU A 115 7.34 -8.86 8.41
N ALA A 116 8.59 -8.93 7.98
CA ALA A 116 9.75 -8.47 8.77
C ALA A 116 9.79 -6.96 9.07
N GLY A 117 8.92 -6.16 8.47
CA GLY A 117 8.84 -4.72 8.71
C GLY A 117 10.00 -3.90 8.11
N ASN A 118 10.73 -4.44 7.14
CA ASN A 118 11.81 -3.72 6.46
C ASN A 118 11.25 -2.86 5.31
N PRO A 119 11.25 -1.52 5.41
CA PRO A 119 10.69 -0.64 4.38
C PRO A 119 11.43 -0.71 3.03
N LEU A 120 12.72 -1.04 3.02
CA LEU A 120 13.48 -1.22 1.78
C LEU A 120 13.05 -2.50 1.05
N PHE A 121 12.69 -3.56 1.79
CA PHE A 121 12.13 -4.76 1.19
C PHE A 121 10.73 -4.52 0.63
N GLU A 122 9.89 -3.77 1.33
CA GLU A 122 8.57 -3.37 0.81
C GLU A 122 8.68 -2.57 -0.48
N PHE A 123 9.63 -1.61 -0.53
CA PHE A 123 9.91 -0.86 -1.75
C PHE A 123 10.42 -1.78 -2.87
N TYR A 124 11.38 -2.67 -2.58
CA TYR A 124 11.89 -3.65 -3.52
C TYR A 124 10.79 -4.54 -4.08
N ALA A 125 9.94 -5.09 -3.21
CA ALA A 125 8.81 -5.93 -3.62
C ALA A 125 7.82 -5.16 -4.51
N ALA A 126 7.57 -3.88 -4.23
CA ALA A 126 6.69 -3.04 -5.05
C ALA A 126 7.22 -2.86 -6.48
N VAL A 127 8.52 -2.58 -6.65
CA VAL A 127 9.11 -2.29 -7.97
C VAL A 127 9.52 -3.54 -8.75
N THR A 128 9.82 -4.66 -8.06
CA THR A 128 10.29 -5.88 -8.71
C THR A 128 9.25 -6.98 -8.76
N ARG A 129 8.38 -7.07 -7.75
CA ARG A 129 7.47 -8.20 -7.47
C ARG A 129 8.25 -9.51 -7.35
N GLN A 130 9.40 -9.44 -6.71
CA GLN A 130 10.30 -10.56 -6.43
C GLN A 130 10.46 -10.73 -4.92
N ASP A 131 10.68 -11.97 -4.48
CA ASP A 131 11.06 -12.26 -3.10
C ASP A 131 12.54 -11.95 -2.83
N HIS A 132 13.00 -12.25 -1.61
CA HIS A 132 14.39 -12.04 -1.18
C HIS A 132 15.44 -12.81 -2.01
N THR A 133 15.03 -13.83 -2.78
CA THR A 133 15.91 -14.61 -3.65
C THR A 133 15.91 -14.10 -5.10
N ALA A 134 15.26 -12.96 -5.34
CA ALA A 134 15.01 -12.38 -6.67
C ALA A 134 14.15 -13.30 -7.57
N PHE A 135 13.31 -14.13 -6.97
CA PHE A 135 12.36 -14.99 -7.68
C PHE A 135 10.95 -14.36 -7.67
N PRO A 136 10.17 -14.55 -8.76
CA PRO A 136 10.54 -15.07 -10.06
C PRO A 136 11.32 -14.02 -10.88
N LYS A 137 12.20 -14.44 -11.78
CA LYS A 137 13.14 -13.57 -12.52
C LYS A 137 12.48 -12.34 -13.16
N MET A 138 11.25 -12.47 -13.68
CA MET A 138 10.50 -11.36 -14.27
C MET A 138 9.57 -10.64 -13.28
N GLY A 139 9.52 -11.09 -12.02
CA GLY A 139 8.53 -10.67 -11.02
C GLY A 139 7.19 -11.38 -11.19
N PHE A 140 6.48 -11.58 -10.09
CA PHE A 140 5.13 -12.16 -10.08
C PHE A 140 4.12 -11.18 -10.66
N GLN A 141 3.46 -11.55 -11.76
CA GLN A 141 2.55 -10.65 -12.52
C GLN A 141 3.22 -9.30 -12.84
N PRO A 142 4.23 -9.28 -13.70
CA PRO A 142 5.11 -8.11 -13.91
C PRO A 142 4.38 -6.87 -14.43
N GLN A 143 3.18 -7.00 -14.98
CA GLN A 143 2.34 -5.90 -15.43
C GLN A 143 1.80 -5.03 -14.28
N GLU A 144 1.84 -5.54 -13.05
CA GLU A 144 1.39 -4.84 -11.84
C GLU A 144 2.57 -4.26 -11.02
N LYS A 145 3.80 -4.28 -11.56
CA LYS A 145 4.93 -3.55 -10.97
C LYS A 145 4.65 -2.06 -10.95
N VAL A 146 5.13 -1.40 -9.92
CA VAL A 146 5.09 0.07 -9.86
C VAL A 146 6.46 0.67 -10.17
N ILE A 147 6.49 1.87 -10.69
CA ILE A 147 7.75 2.62 -10.89
C ILE A 147 8.28 3.12 -9.54
N SER A 148 9.60 3.34 -9.43
CA SER A 148 10.25 3.76 -8.18
C SER A 148 9.61 5.02 -7.56
N ASP A 149 9.22 6.00 -8.37
CA ASP A 149 8.57 7.23 -7.87
C ASP A 149 7.21 6.94 -7.21
N ASP A 150 6.40 6.05 -7.78
CA ASP A 150 5.12 5.66 -7.17
C ASP A 150 5.33 4.75 -5.95
N ALA A 151 6.31 3.84 -5.98
CA ALA A 151 6.68 3.05 -4.82
C ALA A 151 7.11 3.94 -3.65
N LEU A 152 7.91 4.99 -3.90
CA LEU A 152 8.28 5.95 -2.85
C LEU A 152 7.05 6.67 -2.29
N LYS A 153 6.07 7.03 -3.14
CA LYS A 153 4.81 7.66 -2.67
C LYS A 153 3.99 6.72 -1.79
N MET A 154 4.00 5.40 -2.03
CA MET A 154 3.30 4.44 -1.18
C MET A 154 3.74 4.57 0.28
N PHE A 155 5.05 4.72 0.53
CA PHE A 155 5.65 4.78 1.87
C PHE A 155 5.83 6.22 2.40
N THR A 156 5.39 7.23 1.66
CA THR A 156 5.52 8.64 2.03
C THR A 156 4.20 9.39 1.85
N LYS A 157 3.98 10.02 0.71
CA LYS A 157 2.82 10.89 0.43
C LYS A 157 1.48 10.17 0.54
N TRP A 158 1.39 8.93 0.05
CA TRP A 158 0.13 8.19 0.09
C TRP A 158 -0.16 7.61 1.47
N GLY A 159 0.89 7.23 2.22
CA GLY A 159 0.76 6.89 3.64
C GLY A 159 0.22 8.07 4.46
N ALA A 160 0.79 9.25 4.26
CA ALA A 160 0.32 10.48 4.90
C ALA A 160 -1.13 10.82 4.50
N TYR A 161 -1.48 10.68 3.21
CA TYR A 161 -2.85 10.85 2.72
C TYR A 161 -3.84 9.88 3.37
N GLY A 162 -3.47 8.61 3.50
CA GLY A 162 -4.31 7.58 4.11
C GLY A 162 -4.61 7.81 5.60
N SER A 163 -3.81 8.65 6.27
CA SER A 163 -3.92 9.01 7.69
C SER A 163 -4.29 10.48 7.94
N PHE A 164 -4.68 11.24 6.91
CA PHE A 164 -4.99 12.68 6.98
C PHE A 164 -3.84 13.57 7.44
N ASN A 165 -2.59 13.13 7.23
CA ASN A 165 -1.38 13.85 7.63
C ASN A 165 -0.63 14.50 6.46
N GLU A 166 -1.17 14.51 5.25
CA GLU A 166 -0.51 15.00 4.04
C GLU A 166 -0.16 16.49 4.04
N HIS A 167 -0.69 17.24 4.99
CA HIS A 167 -0.36 18.66 5.20
C HIS A 167 0.86 18.87 6.08
N HIS A 168 1.33 17.81 6.78
CA HIS A 168 2.44 17.87 7.73
C HIS A 168 3.51 16.80 7.49
N GLN A 169 3.19 15.73 6.73
CA GLN A 169 4.05 14.57 6.52
C GLN A 169 4.07 14.13 5.05
N GLY A 170 4.98 13.25 4.70
CA GLY A 170 5.05 12.57 3.41
C GLY A 170 5.87 13.30 2.35
N LYS A 171 6.46 14.45 2.64
CA LYS A 171 7.39 15.16 1.75
C LYS A 171 8.33 16.09 2.51
N ILE A 172 9.45 16.41 1.91
CA ILE A 172 10.39 17.42 2.38
C ILE A 172 9.93 18.76 1.80
N SER A 173 9.41 19.65 2.66
CA SER A 173 8.91 20.96 2.26
C SER A 173 8.86 21.90 3.48
N PRO A 174 9.07 23.22 3.32
CA PRO A 174 8.88 24.17 4.41
C PRO A 174 7.48 24.02 5.05
N GLY A 175 7.43 24.01 6.38
CA GLY A 175 6.20 23.81 7.16
C GLY A 175 5.81 22.35 7.41
N PHE A 176 6.56 21.38 6.87
CA PHE A 176 6.38 19.96 7.16
C PHE A 176 7.23 19.51 8.34
N ASN A 177 6.82 18.41 8.98
CA ASN A 177 7.59 17.80 10.05
C ASN A 177 8.99 17.43 9.56
N GLY A 178 9.99 17.56 10.44
CA GLY A 178 11.35 17.12 10.18
C GLY A 178 11.49 15.60 10.37
N ASP A 179 10.66 14.82 9.69
CA ASP A 179 10.68 13.35 9.68
C ASP A 179 11.41 12.88 8.43
N LEU A 180 12.65 12.40 8.59
CA LEU A 180 13.53 12.09 7.48
C LEU A 180 14.21 10.73 7.70
N THR A 181 14.41 10.01 6.60
CA THR A 181 15.31 8.86 6.54
C THR A 181 16.43 9.18 5.56
N ILE A 182 17.69 9.11 6.02
CA ILE A 182 18.88 9.26 5.18
C ILE A 182 19.39 7.88 4.85
N ILE A 183 19.53 7.59 3.58
CA ILE A 183 19.96 6.30 3.03
C ILE A 183 21.27 6.46 2.24
N SER A 184 22.00 5.35 2.02
CA SER A 184 23.33 5.36 1.39
C SER A 184 23.31 5.67 -0.10
N ASP A 185 22.20 5.42 -0.78
CA ASP A 185 22.08 5.54 -2.23
C ASP A 185 20.75 6.19 -2.64
N ASP A 186 20.68 6.69 -3.87
CA ASP A 186 19.44 7.23 -4.44
C ASP A 186 18.49 6.10 -4.85
N ILE A 187 17.50 5.82 -4.02
CA ILE A 187 16.51 4.75 -4.21
C ILE A 187 15.68 4.89 -5.51
N LEU A 188 15.60 6.08 -6.10
CA LEU A 188 14.86 6.31 -7.34
C LEU A 188 15.66 5.93 -8.58
N SER A 189 16.99 5.99 -8.52
CA SER A 189 17.89 5.76 -9.66
C SER A 189 18.74 4.49 -9.55
N VAL A 190 18.88 3.92 -8.35
CA VAL A 190 19.66 2.70 -8.14
C VAL A 190 19.11 1.52 -8.93
N ASN A 191 19.99 0.63 -9.39
CA ASN A 191 19.51 -0.62 -10.01
C ASN A 191 18.69 -1.41 -8.98
N HIS A 192 17.51 -1.88 -9.38
CA HIS A 192 16.59 -2.58 -8.48
C HIS A 192 17.23 -3.77 -7.73
N LYS A 193 18.24 -4.42 -8.31
CA LYS A 193 18.99 -5.51 -7.66
C LYS A 193 19.76 -5.07 -6.42
N ASN A 194 20.11 -3.79 -6.34
CA ASN A 194 20.92 -3.22 -5.27
C ASN A 194 20.07 -2.49 -4.22
N ILE A 195 18.73 -2.46 -4.36
CA ILE A 195 17.84 -1.81 -3.38
C ILE A 195 18.01 -2.41 -1.98
N LEU A 196 18.19 -3.72 -1.90
CA LEU A 196 18.36 -4.42 -0.62
C LEU A 196 19.74 -4.20 0.02
N ASP A 197 20.69 -3.69 -0.73
CA ASP A 197 22.03 -3.32 -0.24
C ASP A 197 22.07 -1.88 0.31
N ILE A 198 20.99 -1.10 0.10
CA ILE A 198 20.89 0.26 0.62
C ILE A 198 20.86 0.23 2.15
N GLU A 199 21.69 1.08 2.75
CA GLU A 199 21.77 1.22 4.19
C GLU A 199 20.99 2.44 4.68
N ILE A 200 20.29 2.30 5.82
CA ILE A 200 19.70 3.43 6.53
C ILE A 200 20.81 4.04 7.40
N LEU A 201 21.23 5.25 7.07
CA LEU A 201 22.31 5.95 7.77
C LEU A 201 21.77 6.73 8.97
N TYR A 202 20.61 7.39 8.81
CA TYR A 202 19.94 8.12 9.89
C TYR A 202 18.43 7.98 9.77
N THR A 203 17.77 7.95 10.94
CA THR A 203 16.34 8.22 11.06
C THR A 203 16.15 9.43 11.97
N ILE A 204 15.39 10.40 11.48
CA ILE A 204 15.12 11.68 12.16
C ILE A 204 13.61 11.79 12.34
N VAL A 205 13.16 12.08 13.56
CA VAL A 205 11.75 12.31 13.91
C VAL A 205 11.61 13.64 14.59
N ASN A 206 10.74 14.50 14.08
CA ASN A 206 10.56 15.88 14.58
C ASN A 206 11.90 16.63 14.69
N GLY A 207 12.78 16.48 13.71
CA GLY A 207 14.09 17.13 13.68
C GLY A 207 15.14 16.54 14.65
N LYS A 208 14.82 15.45 15.35
CA LYS A 208 15.75 14.77 16.27
C LYS A 208 16.24 13.45 15.68
N ILE A 209 17.54 13.24 15.71
CA ILE A 209 18.13 11.94 15.31
C ILE A 209 17.72 10.90 16.34
N VAL A 210 16.95 9.88 15.89
CA VAL A 210 16.52 8.74 16.72
C VAL A 210 17.28 7.47 16.40
N TYR A 211 17.93 7.42 15.23
CA TYR A 211 18.82 6.36 14.82
C TYR A 211 19.99 6.93 14.01
N LYS A 212 21.17 6.42 14.25
CA LYS A 212 22.39 6.66 13.48
C LYS A 212 23.15 5.33 13.38
N LYS A 213 23.51 4.92 12.16
CA LYS A 213 24.38 3.79 11.91
C LYS A 213 25.78 4.03 12.44
#